data_56e236df471878e6da2ac364e9bebe6a
#
_entry.id   56e236df471878e6da2ac364e9bebe6a
#
_cell.length_a   1.000
_cell.length_b   1.000
_cell.length_c   1.000
_cell.angle_alpha   90.00
_cell.angle_beta   90.00
_cell.angle_gamma   90.00
#
_symmetry.space_group_name_H-M   'P 1'
#
loop_
_entity.id
_entity.type
_entity.pdbx_description
1 polymer ?
#
loop_
_entity_poly.entity_id
_entity_poly.type
_entity_poly.pdbx_seq_one_letter_code
_entity_poly.pdbx_strand_id
1 'polypeptide(L)'
;MWDLYINNSTCDPKDLAAKTGDDARNEFLNKKAVFYQNGTWEYTQLIDGGLTDDDMTMLPIYFGVGDEANQGLCTGTENYWCVNKEADEADIQATLDFMDWCVTSDEGTKCMADDMGFNIPFKKAQESKNLFIKEDKQMTEDGKTPVAWNFSTMPSEEWKNGVGSALTAYAADQTDANWDAVVSAFVDGWASEYKLANE
;
A
#
# COMPACT_ATOMS: atom_id res chain seq x y z
N MET A 1 -14.73 11.83 -1.76
CA MET A 1 -14.13 10.52 -1.62
C MET A 1 -14.05 10.04 -0.17
N TRP A 2 -13.47 10.78 0.77
CA TRP A 2 -13.43 10.39 2.18
C TRP A 2 -14.81 10.05 2.74
N ASP A 3 -15.81 10.88 2.47
CA ASP A 3 -17.20 10.62 2.88
C ASP A 3 -17.74 9.32 2.31
N LEU A 4 -17.36 8.97 1.08
CA LEU A 4 -17.75 7.71 0.46
C LEU A 4 -17.20 6.52 1.26
N TYR A 5 -15.90 6.53 1.60
CA TYR A 5 -15.28 5.47 2.39
C TYR A 5 -15.84 5.41 3.80
N ILE A 6 -15.91 6.56 4.48
CA ILE A 6 -16.36 6.65 5.87
C ILE A 6 -17.82 6.18 6.00
N ASN A 7 -18.71 6.69 5.14
CA ASN A 7 -20.14 6.44 5.27
C ASN A 7 -20.62 5.10 4.68
N ASN A 8 -19.75 4.40 3.95
CA ASN A 8 -20.01 3.05 3.47
C ASN A 8 -19.13 1.98 4.13
N SER A 9 -18.48 2.34 5.23
CA SER A 9 -17.76 1.39 6.07
C SER A 9 -18.71 0.36 6.69
N THR A 10 -18.19 -0.81 7.00
CA THR A 10 -18.95 -1.89 7.69
C THR A 10 -19.19 -1.58 9.17
N CYS A 11 -18.52 -0.59 9.73
CA CYS A 11 -18.70 -0.16 11.13
C CYS A 11 -19.18 1.30 11.22
N ASP A 12 -19.67 1.69 12.38
CA ASP A 12 -19.99 3.10 12.65
C ASP A 12 -18.72 3.95 12.47
N PRO A 13 -18.78 5.07 11.74
CA PRO A 13 -17.64 5.97 11.57
C PRO A 13 -16.92 6.37 12.85
N LYS A 14 -17.63 6.47 13.98
CA LYS A 14 -17.07 6.76 15.30
C LYS A 14 -16.14 5.66 15.82
N ASP A 15 -16.34 4.43 15.36
CA ASP A 15 -15.57 3.27 15.80
C ASP A 15 -14.36 2.98 14.89
N LEU A 16 -14.22 3.70 13.75
CA LEU A 16 -13.13 3.49 12.80
C LEU A 16 -11.74 3.60 13.44
N ALA A 17 -11.57 4.54 14.38
CA ALA A 17 -10.30 4.74 15.09
C ALA A 17 -9.85 3.52 15.92
N ALA A 18 -10.79 2.65 16.30
CA ALA A 18 -10.51 1.45 17.10
C ALA A 18 -10.30 0.19 16.24
N LYS A 19 -10.51 0.29 14.92
CA LYS A 19 -10.36 -0.84 13.99
C LYS A 19 -8.91 -1.04 13.59
N THR A 20 -8.57 -2.29 13.40
CA THR A 20 -7.24 -2.74 12.97
C THR A 20 -7.28 -3.27 11.54
N GLY A 21 -6.10 -3.50 10.94
CA GLY A 21 -5.99 -4.20 9.66
C GLY A 21 -6.59 -5.61 9.69
N ASP A 22 -6.42 -6.31 10.81
CA ASP A 22 -7.00 -7.65 10.99
C ASP A 22 -8.53 -7.62 11.08
N ASP A 23 -9.11 -6.59 11.71
CA ASP A 23 -10.57 -6.40 11.69
C ASP A 23 -11.08 -6.24 10.26
N ALA A 24 -10.46 -5.37 9.47
CA ALA A 24 -10.83 -5.13 8.08
C ALA A 24 -10.69 -6.39 7.21
N ARG A 25 -9.58 -7.14 7.36
CA ARG A 25 -9.39 -8.43 6.68
C ARG A 25 -10.49 -9.42 7.06
N ASN A 26 -10.80 -9.55 8.35
CA ASN A 26 -11.83 -10.46 8.83
C ASN A 26 -13.22 -10.09 8.33
N GLU A 27 -13.53 -8.81 8.14
CA GLU A 27 -14.79 -8.37 7.55
C GLU A 27 -14.91 -8.81 6.09
N PHE A 28 -13.83 -8.71 5.32
CA PHE A 28 -13.78 -9.20 3.94
C PHE A 28 -13.86 -10.72 3.88
N LEU A 29 -13.07 -11.46 4.65
CA LEU A 29 -13.10 -12.91 4.74
C LEU A 29 -14.51 -13.45 5.10
N ASN A 30 -15.21 -12.76 6.00
CA ASN A 30 -16.57 -13.12 6.41
C ASN A 30 -17.66 -12.59 5.46
N LYS A 31 -17.29 -12.06 4.29
CA LYS A 31 -18.20 -11.55 3.25
C LYS A 31 -19.11 -10.42 3.77
N LYS A 32 -18.65 -9.66 4.75
CA LYS A 32 -19.34 -8.48 5.27
C LYS A 32 -19.00 -7.22 4.48
N ALA A 33 -17.80 -7.15 3.91
CA ALA A 33 -17.34 -6.10 3.01
C ALA A 33 -17.24 -6.63 1.59
N VAL A 34 -17.68 -5.84 0.60
CA VAL A 34 -17.52 -6.13 -0.83
C VAL A 34 -16.18 -5.62 -1.33
N PHE A 35 -15.72 -4.51 -0.77
CA PHE A 35 -14.43 -3.88 -1.10
C PHE A 35 -13.51 -3.89 0.12
N TYR A 36 -12.27 -4.25 -0.11
CA TYR A 36 -11.19 -4.23 0.88
C TYR A 36 -9.98 -3.53 0.27
N GLN A 37 -9.59 -2.39 0.83
CA GLN A 37 -8.44 -1.64 0.34
C GLN A 37 -7.17 -2.12 1.05
N ASN A 38 -6.26 -2.68 0.27
CA ASN A 38 -4.94 -3.12 0.75
C ASN A 38 -4.02 -3.36 -0.47
N GLY A 39 -2.95 -4.15 -0.32
CA GLY A 39 -1.98 -4.45 -1.35
C GLY A 39 -1.84 -5.94 -1.66
N THR A 40 -1.00 -6.25 -2.64
CA THR A 40 -0.78 -7.62 -3.14
C THR A 40 -0.29 -8.60 -2.07
N TRP A 41 0.33 -8.13 -1.00
CA TRP A 41 0.78 -8.93 0.14
C TRP A 41 -0.35 -9.58 0.94
N GLU A 42 -1.57 -9.06 0.84
CA GLU A 42 -2.73 -9.64 1.54
C GLU A 42 -3.21 -10.97 0.92
N TYR A 43 -2.83 -11.26 -0.32
CA TYR A 43 -3.28 -12.45 -1.04
C TYR A 43 -3.10 -13.73 -0.21
N THR A 44 -1.91 -13.98 0.32
CA THR A 44 -1.64 -15.19 1.12
C THR A 44 -2.55 -15.28 2.34
N GLN A 45 -2.77 -14.16 3.04
CA GLN A 45 -3.64 -14.10 4.21
C GLN A 45 -5.12 -14.38 3.85
N LEU A 46 -5.54 -13.95 2.67
CA LEU A 46 -6.91 -14.18 2.19
C LEU A 46 -7.11 -15.64 1.77
N ILE A 47 -6.14 -16.25 1.10
CA ILE A 47 -6.16 -17.68 0.76
C ILE A 47 -6.13 -18.55 2.03
N ASP A 48 -5.27 -18.25 2.99
CA ASP A 48 -5.19 -18.95 4.28
C ASP A 48 -6.49 -18.80 5.08
N GLY A 49 -7.17 -17.68 4.90
CA GLY A 49 -8.50 -17.39 5.45
C GLY A 49 -9.66 -18.11 4.76
N GLY A 50 -9.38 -18.88 3.69
CA GLY A 50 -10.33 -19.76 3.02
C GLY A 50 -10.99 -19.18 1.76
N LEU A 51 -10.53 -18.02 1.25
CA LEU A 51 -10.93 -17.54 -0.07
C LEU A 51 -10.14 -18.26 -1.17
N THR A 52 -10.66 -18.21 -2.37
CA THR A 52 -10.05 -18.74 -3.59
C THR A 52 -9.88 -17.62 -4.63
N ASP A 53 -9.13 -17.88 -5.70
CA ASP A 53 -8.99 -16.94 -6.81
C ASP A 53 -10.34 -16.54 -7.44
N ASP A 54 -11.33 -17.45 -7.40
CA ASP A 54 -12.68 -17.18 -7.91
C ASP A 54 -13.51 -16.25 -7.01
N ASP A 55 -13.10 -16.04 -5.76
CA ASP A 55 -13.81 -15.17 -4.80
C ASP A 55 -13.32 -13.70 -4.86
N MET A 56 -12.22 -13.41 -5.54
CA MET A 56 -11.51 -12.13 -5.45
C MET A 56 -11.08 -11.60 -6.82
N THR A 57 -10.93 -10.30 -6.92
CA THR A 57 -10.24 -9.61 -8.01
C THR A 57 -9.65 -8.30 -7.49
N MET A 58 -8.68 -7.74 -8.17
CA MET A 58 -8.05 -6.48 -7.80
C MET A 58 -8.48 -5.36 -8.74
N LEU A 59 -8.82 -4.23 -8.16
CA LEU A 59 -9.27 -3.05 -8.89
C LEU A 59 -8.41 -1.84 -8.52
N PRO A 60 -8.12 -0.94 -9.47
CA PRO A 60 -7.53 0.35 -9.14
C PRO A 60 -8.44 1.16 -8.22
N ILE A 61 -7.83 2.00 -7.38
CA ILE A 61 -8.59 2.97 -6.58
C ILE A 61 -8.90 4.17 -7.47
N TYR A 62 -10.17 4.40 -7.73
CA TYR A 62 -10.65 5.55 -8.51
C TYR A 62 -11.07 6.70 -7.61
N PHE A 63 -10.58 7.91 -7.92
CA PHE A 63 -10.85 9.12 -7.15
C PHE A 63 -11.84 10.07 -7.82
N GLY A 64 -12.24 9.79 -9.06
CA GLY A 64 -13.07 10.68 -9.88
C GLY A 64 -12.26 11.84 -10.48
N VAL A 65 -10.96 11.67 -10.69
CA VAL A 65 -10.06 12.74 -11.17
C VAL A 65 -9.23 12.26 -12.34
N GLY A 66 -9.22 13.03 -13.42
CA GLY A 66 -8.38 12.74 -14.59
C GLY A 66 -8.87 11.58 -15.45
N ASP A 67 -7.96 10.93 -16.16
CA ASP A 67 -8.23 9.80 -17.07
C ASP A 67 -8.13 8.47 -16.32
N GLU A 68 -9.04 8.23 -15.40
CA GLU A 68 -9.07 6.99 -14.60
C GLU A 68 -9.44 5.75 -15.42
N ALA A 69 -10.00 5.91 -16.62
CA ALA A 69 -10.29 4.77 -17.49
C ALA A 69 -9.02 4.01 -17.89
N ASN A 70 -7.89 4.71 -17.96
CA ASN A 70 -6.59 4.15 -18.28
C ASN A 70 -5.70 3.90 -17.06
N GLN A 71 -6.19 4.14 -15.85
CA GLN A 71 -5.44 3.94 -14.63
C GLN A 71 -5.28 2.46 -14.30
N GLY A 72 -4.03 2.06 -13.99
CA GLY A 72 -3.68 0.79 -13.37
C GLY A 72 -3.60 0.88 -11.85
N LEU A 73 -2.99 -0.12 -11.24
CA LEU A 73 -2.80 -0.15 -9.78
C LEU A 73 -1.77 0.88 -9.33
N CYS A 74 -1.83 1.25 -8.05
CA CYS A 74 -0.77 2.00 -7.41
C CYS A 74 0.45 1.10 -7.21
N THR A 75 1.61 1.51 -7.73
CA THR A 75 2.84 0.74 -7.68
C THR A 75 4.04 1.66 -7.45
N GLY A 76 5.16 1.09 -7.07
CA GLY A 76 6.41 1.81 -6.88
C GLY A 76 7.34 1.10 -5.92
N THR A 77 8.53 1.66 -5.74
CA THR A 77 9.51 1.16 -4.79
C THR A 77 9.23 1.78 -3.42
N GLU A 78 8.75 0.97 -2.49
CA GLU A 78 8.40 1.41 -1.12
C GLU A 78 9.43 0.94 -0.10
N ASN A 79 10.04 -0.23 -0.34
CA ASN A 79 10.97 -0.86 0.57
C ASN A 79 12.36 -0.97 -0.06
N TYR A 80 13.38 -0.71 0.73
CA TYR A 80 14.76 -0.71 0.31
C TYR A 80 15.60 -1.58 1.25
N TRP A 81 16.53 -2.32 0.69
CA TRP A 81 17.58 -2.92 1.47
C TRP A 81 18.69 -1.90 1.68
N CYS A 82 19.08 -1.73 2.93
CA CYS A 82 20.19 -0.86 3.29
C CYS A 82 21.35 -1.72 3.81
N VAL A 83 22.53 -1.48 3.25
CA VAL A 83 23.76 -2.11 3.73
C VAL A 83 24.44 -1.15 4.69
N ASN A 84 24.77 -1.61 5.91
CA ASN A 84 25.54 -0.82 6.87
C ASN A 84 26.99 -0.68 6.38
N LYS A 85 27.36 0.48 5.90
CA LYS A 85 28.71 0.77 5.39
C LYS A 85 29.81 0.78 6.46
N GLU A 86 29.46 0.80 7.74
CA GLU A 86 30.38 0.77 8.87
C GLU A 86 30.60 -0.66 9.43
N ALA A 87 29.96 -1.68 8.82
CA ALA A 87 30.18 -3.08 9.18
C ALA A 87 31.52 -3.57 8.61
N ASP A 88 32.00 -4.71 9.12
CA ASP A 88 33.21 -5.35 8.58
C ASP A 88 33.02 -5.74 7.10
N GLU A 89 34.09 -5.64 6.30
CA GLU A 89 34.02 -5.89 4.86
C GLU A 89 33.47 -7.29 4.52
N ALA A 90 33.79 -8.29 5.34
CA ALA A 90 33.24 -9.64 5.17
C ALA A 90 31.72 -9.72 5.37
N ASP A 91 31.19 -8.97 6.32
CA ASP A 91 29.75 -8.90 6.60
C ASP A 91 29.01 -8.14 5.51
N ILE A 92 29.61 -7.06 4.99
CA ILE A 92 29.08 -6.31 3.84
C ILE A 92 29.01 -7.24 2.63
N GLN A 93 30.09 -7.98 2.32
CA GLN A 93 30.11 -8.90 1.18
C GLN A 93 29.07 -10.01 1.34
N ALA A 94 28.99 -10.63 2.50
CA ALA A 94 27.97 -11.67 2.78
C ALA A 94 26.55 -11.13 2.62
N THR A 95 26.29 -9.89 3.02
CA THR A 95 25.00 -9.22 2.82
C THR A 95 24.69 -9.03 1.34
N LEU A 96 25.67 -8.55 0.57
CA LEU A 96 25.51 -8.36 -0.88
C LEU A 96 25.30 -9.70 -1.61
N ASP A 97 26.02 -10.75 -1.23
CA ASP A 97 25.86 -12.10 -1.78
C ASP A 97 24.47 -12.66 -1.49
N PHE A 98 23.93 -12.42 -0.28
CA PHE A 98 22.56 -12.80 0.06
C PHE A 98 21.52 -12.03 -0.76
N MET A 99 21.70 -10.72 -0.93
CA MET A 99 20.82 -9.89 -1.77
C MET A 99 20.83 -10.38 -3.23
N ASP A 100 22.02 -10.67 -3.77
CA ASP A 100 22.15 -11.22 -5.14
C ASP A 100 21.46 -12.58 -5.24
N TRP A 101 21.66 -13.46 -4.26
CA TRP A 101 20.98 -14.75 -4.20
C TRP A 101 19.44 -14.60 -4.20
N CYS A 102 18.89 -13.68 -3.42
CA CYS A 102 17.45 -13.43 -3.37
C CYS A 102 16.86 -13.09 -4.75
N VAL A 103 17.58 -12.31 -5.56
CA VAL A 103 17.07 -11.81 -6.86
C VAL A 103 17.52 -12.61 -8.07
N THR A 104 18.42 -13.59 -7.89
CA THR A 104 19.01 -14.35 -9.00
C THR A 104 18.87 -15.87 -8.91
N SER A 105 18.69 -16.44 -7.69
CA SER A 105 18.48 -17.87 -7.52
C SER A 105 17.00 -18.26 -7.74
N ASP A 106 16.77 -19.52 -8.08
CA ASP A 106 15.41 -20.05 -8.26
C ASP A 106 14.64 -20.04 -6.94
N GLU A 107 15.28 -20.40 -5.84
CA GLU A 107 14.68 -20.40 -4.50
C GLU A 107 14.38 -19.00 -4.00
N GLY A 108 15.34 -18.06 -4.13
CA GLY A 108 15.19 -16.68 -3.69
C GLY A 108 14.08 -15.97 -4.46
N THR A 109 14.09 -16.05 -5.79
CA THR A 109 13.07 -15.43 -6.64
C THR A 109 11.68 -16.04 -6.43
N LYS A 110 11.61 -17.35 -6.16
CA LYS A 110 10.35 -18.03 -5.84
C LYS A 110 9.81 -17.57 -4.49
N CYS A 111 10.64 -17.50 -3.46
CA CYS A 111 10.24 -17.05 -2.14
C CYS A 111 9.71 -15.59 -2.20
N MET A 112 10.42 -14.70 -2.89
CA MET A 112 9.99 -13.32 -3.05
C MET A 112 8.65 -13.19 -3.80
N ALA A 113 8.42 -14.02 -4.83
CA ALA A 113 7.21 -13.96 -5.63
C ALA A 113 6.00 -14.61 -4.94
N ASP A 114 6.18 -15.84 -4.42
CA ASP A 114 5.06 -16.66 -3.93
C ASP A 114 4.79 -16.45 -2.43
N ASP A 115 5.85 -16.38 -1.60
CA ASP A 115 5.69 -16.33 -0.15
C ASP A 115 5.57 -14.88 0.36
N MET A 116 6.33 -13.95 -0.24
CA MET A 116 6.31 -12.54 0.14
C MET A 116 5.33 -11.70 -0.67
N GLY A 117 4.83 -12.20 -1.80
CA GLY A 117 3.89 -11.48 -2.66
C GLY A 117 4.47 -10.22 -3.30
N PHE A 118 5.78 -10.20 -3.56
CA PHE A 118 6.43 -9.06 -4.18
C PHE A 118 6.29 -9.09 -5.70
N ASN A 119 6.00 -7.94 -6.27
CA ASN A 119 6.16 -7.71 -7.70
C ASN A 119 7.64 -7.39 -7.98
N ILE A 120 8.37 -8.36 -8.54
CA ILE A 120 9.83 -8.31 -8.65
C ILE A 120 10.23 -7.72 -10.00
N PRO A 121 10.90 -6.55 -10.06
CA PRO A 121 11.25 -5.87 -11.31
C PRO A 121 12.54 -6.40 -11.95
N PHE A 122 12.97 -7.61 -11.64
CA PHE A 122 14.20 -8.20 -12.17
C PHE A 122 13.92 -9.22 -13.27
N LYS A 123 14.82 -9.32 -14.26
CA LYS A 123 14.67 -10.18 -15.43
C LYS A 123 14.57 -11.68 -15.12
N LYS A 124 15.08 -12.12 -13.96
CA LYS A 124 15.03 -13.51 -13.49
C LYS A 124 13.85 -13.78 -12.56
N ALA A 125 12.98 -12.80 -12.31
CA ALA A 125 11.81 -12.99 -11.51
C ALA A 125 10.96 -14.15 -12.05
N GLN A 126 10.51 -15.01 -11.15
CA GLN A 126 9.57 -16.06 -11.51
C GLN A 126 8.15 -15.50 -11.59
N GLU A 127 7.29 -16.15 -12.38
CA GLU A 127 5.86 -15.82 -12.37
C GLU A 127 5.27 -16.15 -11.02
N SER A 128 4.67 -15.14 -10.38
CA SER A 128 3.98 -15.31 -9.12
C SER A 128 2.71 -16.12 -9.30
N LYS A 129 2.38 -16.96 -8.31
CA LYS A 129 1.06 -17.60 -8.20
C LYS A 129 -0.01 -16.64 -7.68
N ASN A 130 0.39 -15.54 -7.05
CA ASN A 130 -0.48 -14.53 -6.50
C ASN A 130 -1.35 -13.91 -7.59
N LEU A 131 -2.68 -14.09 -7.48
CA LEU A 131 -3.67 -13.56 -8.40
C LEU A 131 -3.50 -12.04 -8.60
N PHE A 132 -3.28 -11.30 -7.54
CA PHE A 132 -3.21 -9.83 -7.60
C PHE A 132 -1.99 -9.34 -8.40
N ILE A 133 -0.87 -10.07 -8.33
CA ILE A 133 0.32 -9.77 -9.16
C ILE A 133 0.05 -10.10 -10.63
N LYS A 134 -0.68 -11.18 -10.91
CA LYS A 134 -1.07 -11.53 -12.27
C LYS A 134 -2.01 -10.49 -12.87
N GLU A 135 -2.98 -10.01 -12.09
CA GLU A 135 -3.91 -8.97 -12.52
C GLU A 135 -3.21 -7.62 -12.76
N ASP A 136 -2.25 -7.23 -11.90
CA ASP A 136 -1.41 -6.04 -12.13
C ASP A 136 -0.63 -6.12 -13.45
N LYS A 137 -0.01 -7.28 -13.69
CA LYS A 137 0.68 -7.55 -14.95
C LYS A 137 -0.28 -7.47 -16.14
N GLN A 138 -1.45 -8.09 -16.04
CA GLN A 138 -2.46 -8.06 -17.09
C GLN A 138 -2.95 -6.62 -17.36
N MET A 139 -3.21 -5.82 -16.34
CA MET A 139 -3.58 -4.41 -16.51
C MET A 139 -2.50 -3.63 -17.25
N THR A 140 -1.22 -3.90 -16.97
CA THR A 140 -0.09 -3.26 -17.69
C THR A 140 -0.03 -3.71 -19.14
N GLU A 141 -0.23 -4.99 -19.42
CA GLU A 141 -0.29 -5.54 -20.79
C GLU A 141 -1.48 -5.00 -21.58
N ASP A 142 -2.61 -4.73 -20.93
CA ASP A 142 -3.80 -4.10 -21.49
C ASP A 142 -3.63 -2.57 -21.71
N GLY A 143 -2.46 -2.02 -21.42
CA GLY A 143 -2.11 -0.62 -21.63
C GLY A 143 -2.58 0.32 -20.53
N LYS A 144 -2.96 -0.19 -19.36
CA LYS A 144 -3.23 0.65 -18.18
C LYS A 144 -1.94 1.28 -17.67
N THR A 145 -2.03 2.52 -17.22
CA THR A 145 -0.89 3.27 -16.68
C THR A 145 -0.86 3.14 -15.16
N PRO A 146 0.18 2.52 -14.57
CA PRO A 146 0.32 2.45 -13.12
C PRO A 146 0.44 3.84 -12.50
N VAL A 147 -0.09 4.00 -11.30
CA VAL A 147 0.06 5.21 -10.50
C VAL A 147 1.24 5.04 -9.57
N ALA A 148 2.25 5.89 -9.69
CA ALA A 148 3.43 5.81 -8.85
C ALA A 148 3.16 6.35 -7.43
N TRP A 149 3.65 5.62 -6.43
CA TRP A 149 3.71 6.12 -5.06
C TRP A 149 4.72 7.26 -4.93
N ASN A 150 4.31 8.35 -4.29
CA ASN A 150 5.14 9.54 -4.10
C ASN A 150 5.60 9.71 -2.65
N PHE A 151 5.87 8.61 -1.94
CA PHE A 151 6.31 8.67 -0.54
C PHE A 151 7.57 9.51 -0.34
N SER A 152 8.50 9.48 -1.28
CA SER A 152 9.73 10.28 -1.23
C SER A 152 9.50 11.81 -1.28
N THR A 153 8.30 12.24 -1.66
CA THR A 153 7.94 13.67 -1.68
C THR A 153 7.26 14.14 -0.41
N MET A 154 6.87 13.22 0.48
CA MET A 154 6.27 13.58 1.76
C MET A 154 7.31 14.27 2.64
N PRO A 155 6.94 15.37 3.32
CA PRO A 155 7.91 16.18 4.08
C PRO A 155 8.39 15.46 5.34
N SER A 156 7.53 14.70 6.02
CA SER A 156 7.87 13.97 7.24
C SER A 156 6.82 12.92 7.61
N GLU A 157 7.20 11.97 8.48
CA GLU A 157 6.27 11.05 9.12
C GLU A 157 5.31 11.78 10.08
N GLU A 158 5.75 12.87 10.70
CA GLU A 158 4.92 13.67 11.59
C GLU A 158 3.77 14.33 10.82
N TRP A 159 4.03 14.88 9.66
CA TRP A 159 2.98 15.39 8.77
C TRP A 159 1.96 14.29 8.43
N LYS A 160 2.41 13.13 8.00
CA LYS A 160 1.56 12.00 7.64
C LYS A 160 0.64 11.59 8.79
N ASN A 161 1.21 11.48 9.99
CA ASN A 161 0.47 11.11 11.20
C ASN A 161 -0.52 12.20 11.63
N GLY A 162 -0.15 13.46 11.48
CA GLY A 162 -1.02 14.61 11.74
C GLY A 162 -2.25 14.63 10.84
N VAL A 163 -2.06 14.40 9.54
CA VAL A 163 -3.16 14.27 8.57
C VAL A 163 -4.05 13.07 8.91
N GLY A 164 -3.46 11.91 9.23
CA GLY A 164 -4.20 10.72 9.63
C GLY A 164 -5.04 10.95 10.88
N SER A 165 -4.51 11.64 11.87
CA SER A 165 -5.24 12.00 13.10
C SER A 165 -6.42 12.94 12.83
N ALA A 166 -6.22 13.95 11.97
CA ALA A 166 -7.28 14.87 11.57
C ALA A 166 -8.40 14.15 10.79
N LEU A 167 -8.04 13.23 9.87
CA LEU A 167 -9.01 12.40 9.15
C LEU A 167 -9.80 11.48 10.09
N THR A 168 -9.15 10.92 11.11
CA THR A 168 -9.82 10.09 12.12
C THR A 168 -10.82 10.90 12.95
N ALA A 169 -10.46 12.13 13.32
CA ALA A 169 -11.37 13.05 14.02
C ALA A 169 -12.57 13.43 13.12
N TYR A 170 -12.30 13.72 11.85
CA TYR A 170 -13.36 13.99 10.87
C TYR A 170 -14.28 12.79 10.67
N ALA A 171 -13.75 11.57 10.62
CA ALA A 171 -14.57 10.37 10.52
C ALA A 171 -15.53 10.22 11.69
N ALA A 172 -15.07 10.54 12.90
CA ALA A 172 -15.91 10.45 14.11
C ALA A 172 -16.98 11.54 14.18
N ASP A 173 -16.72 12.73 13.63
CA ASP A 173 -17.64 13.87 13.65
C ASP A 173 -17.44 14.73 12.37
N GLN A 174 -18.30 14.47 11.36
CA GLN A 174 -18.19 15.04 10.01
C GLN A 174 -18.74 16.49 9.96
N THR A 175 -18.08 17.39 10.69
CA THR A 175 -18.36 18.82 10.69
C THR A 175 -17.43 19.58 9.76
N ASP A 176 -17.85 20.75 9.29
CA ASP A 176 -17.00 21.66 8.49
C ASP A 176 -15.71 22.03 9.26
N ALA A 177 -15.80 22.24 10.58
CA ALA A 177 -14.63 22.57 11.40
C ALA A 177 -13.61 21.42 11.43
N ASN A 178 -14.03 20.17 11.51
CA ASN A 178 -13.13 19.02 11.45
C ASN A 178 -12.57 18.81 10.04
N TRP A 179 -13.34 19.12 9.00
CA TRP A 179 -12.83 19.12 7.64
C TRP A 179 -11.77 20.20 7.41
N ASP A 180 -12.00 21.41 7.89
CA ASP A 180 -11.02 22.49 7.84
C ASP A 180 -9.73 22.11 8.57
N ALA A 181 -9.83 21.37 9.68
CA ALA A 181 -8.65 20.82 10.36
C ALA A 181 -7.88 19.80 9.51
N VAL A 182 -8.57 18.94 8.73
CA VAL A 182 -7.92 18.05 7.76
C VAL A 182 -7.19 18.86 6.69
N VAL A 183 -7.84 19.87 6.12
CA VAL A 183 -7.24 20.73 5.08
C VAL A 183 -6.01 21.44 5.62
N SER A 184 -6.09 22.01 6.83
CA SER A 184 -4.94 22.70 7.47
C SER A 184 -3.81 21.72 7.78
N ALA A 185 -4.10 20.54 8.33
CA ALA A 185 -3.08 19.51 8.58
C ALA A 185 -2.38 19.10 7.29
N PHE A 186 -3.13 18.97 6.19
CA PHE A 186 -2.57 18.59 4.90
C PHE A 186 -1.74 19.73 4.28
N VAL A 187 -2.29 20.93 4.16
CA VAL A 187 -1.69 22.05 3.39
C VAL A 187 -0.66 22.81 4.22
N ASP A 188 -1.09 23.33 5.39
CA ASP A 188 -0.23 24.16 6.24
C ASP A 188 0.83 23.29 6.94
N GLY A 189 0.45 22.08 7.34
CA GLY A 189 1.37 21.08 7.89
C GLY A 189 2.46 20.71 6.90
N TRP A 190 2.12 20.45 5.62
CA TRP A 190 3.12 20.19 4.58
C TRP A 190 4.09 21.35 4.44
N ALA A 191 3.57 22.59 4.31
CA ALA A 191 4.40 23.77 4.14
C ALA A 191 5.37 23.97 5.31
N SER A 192 4.91 23.74 6.54
CA SER A 192 5.71 23.88 7.77
C SER A 192 6.83 22.84 7.83
N GLU A 193 6.51 21.56 7.63
CA GLU A 193 7.49 20.47 7.64
C GLU A 193 8.50 20.56 6.50
N TYR A 194 8.04 20.92 5.31
CA TYR A 194 8.91 21.12 4.16
C TYR A 194 9.94 22.22 4.43
N LYS A 195 9.51 23.31 5.07
CA LYS A 195 10.41 24.39 5.46
C LYS A 195 11.47 23.93 6.46
N LEU A 196 11.06 23.21 7.52
CA LEU A 196 11.98 22.67 8.52
C LEU A 196 13.01 21.69 7.93
N ALA A 197 12.61 20.91 6.94
CA ALA A 197 13.50 19.95 6.29
C ALA A 197 14.53 20.59 5.34
N ASN A 198 14.32 21.87 4.93
CA ASN A 198 15.16 22.55 3.94
C ASN A 198 15.86 23.82 4.48
N GLU A 199 15.70 24.15 5.76
CA GLU A 199 16.47 25.15 6.51
C GLU A 199 17.65 24.52 7.26
#